data_c76595658b59076a85a9db519edae9ca
#
_entry.id   c76595658b59076a85a9db519edae9ca
#
_cell.length_a   1.000
_cell.length_b   1.000
_cell.length_c   1.000
_cell.angle_alpha   90.00
_cell.angle_beta   90.00
_cell.angle_gamma   90.00
#
_symmetry.space_group_name_H-M   'P 1'
#
loop_
_entity.id
_entity.type
_entity.pdbx_description
1 polymer ?
#
loop_
_entity_poly.entity_id
_entity_poly.type
_entity_poly.pdbx_seq_one_letter_code
_entity_poly.pdbx_strand_id
1 'polypeptide(L)'
;MKLLGSAWPAHMNKTVAETMHANIEKVGLPTWTEADQALAKAVQREMKVPETGLSTKINPLRGREVIPDEEKRGGGSDDIGDISWNVPTVTIGYPANIQAGPGHNWANAISMATPIAHKGVQYGAKVVALTVIDLLTRPELVTQAWDYFNNVQTKNRKYVSFLRPEDKPAIWLNKERMEKYRPEMKKYYYDPSKYKNYLEQLGIKYPTTEKPATKN
;
A
#
# COMPACT_ATOMS: atom_id res chain seq x y z
N MET A 1 -0.23 33.20 -6.47
CA MET A 1 -0.36 31.91 -5.74
C MET A 1 0.22 30.84 -6.63
N LYS A 2 1.07 29.93 -6.11
CA LYS A 2 1.66 28.81 -6.85
C LYS A 2 1.08 27.52 -6.28
N LEU A 3 0.48 26.69 -7.11
CA LEU A 3 0.01 25.35 -6.72
C LEU A 3 1.19 24.39 -6.84
N LEU A 4 1.51 23.69 -5.76
CA LEU A 4 2.64 22.75 -5.69
C LEU A 4 2.21 21.30 -5.97
N GLY A 5 0.94 21.00 -5.75
CA GLY A 5 0.33 19.68 -5.99
C GLY A 5 -1.15 19.74 -5.71
N SER A 6 -1.87 18.78 -6.24
CA SER A 6 -3.29 18.54 -5.98
C SER A 6 -3.58 17.06 -6.08
N ALA A 7 -4.64 16.61 -5.43
CA ALA A 7 -5.15 15.27 -5.59
C ALA A 7 -6.68 15.27 -5.54
N TRP A 8 -7.31 14.54 -6.45
CA TRP A 8 -8.72 14.27 -6.42
C TRP A 8 -9.03 13.11 -5.47
N PRO A 9 -10.22 13.07 -4.84
CA PRO A 9 -10.62 11.92 -4.06
C PRO A 9 -10.73 10.67 -4.95
N ALA A 10 -10.11 9.57 -4.55
CA ALA A 10 -10.16 8.34 -5.31
C ALA A 10 -11.58 7.73 -5.33
N HIS A 11 -11.95 7.12 -6.46
CA HIS A 11 -13.14 6.28 -6.59
C HIS A 11 -12.80 5.01 -7.38
N MET A 12 -13.12 3.86 -6.81
CA MET A 12 -12.73 2.59 -7.39
C MET A 12 -13.78 2.04 -8.34
N ASN A 13 -13.34 1.36 -9.40
CA ASN A 13 -14.19 0.75 -10.40
C ASN A 13 -14.74 -0.58 -9.91
N LYS A 14 -16.06 -0.74 -9.88
CA LYS A 14 -16.73 -1.94 -9.36
C LYS A 14 -16.30 -3.21 -10.09
N THR A 15 -16.34 -3.22 -11.42
CA THR A 15 -16.03 -4.41 -12.23
C THR A 15 -14.58 -4.88 -12.00
N VAL A 16 -13.63 -3.94 -11.99
CA VAL A 16 -12.22 -4.28 -11.75
C VAL A 16 -12.01 -4.74 -10.31
N ALA A 17 -12.70 -4.13 -9.34
CA ALA A 17 -12.63 -4.53 -7.93
C ALA A 17 -13.18 -5.95 -7.70
N GLU A 18 -14.32 -6.28 -8.29
CA GLU A 18 -14.91 -7.62 -8.20
C GLU A 18 -14.02 -8.68 -8.84
N THR A 19 -13.44 -8.39 -10.02
CA THR A 19 -12.49 -9.26 -10.70
C THR A 19 -11.25 -9.50 -9.84
N MET A 20 -10.70 -8.45 -9.27
CA MET A 20 -9.53 -8.55 -8.39
C MET A 20 -9.85 -9.30 -7.10
N HIS A 21 -11.00 -9.08 -6.51
CA HIS A 21 -11.41 -9.78 -5.29
C HIS A 21 -11.56 -11.29 -5.52
N ALA A 22 -12.16 -11.71 -6.63
CA ALA A 22 -12.22 -13.12 -7.00
C ALA A 22 -10.82 -13.74 -7.13
N ASN A 23 -9.84 -13.00 -7.59
CA ASN A 23 -8.44 -13.44 -7.64
C ASN A 23 -7.77 -13.44 -6.25
N ILE A 24 -8.17 -12.56 -5.34
CA ILE A 24 -7.75 -12.63 -3.93
C ILE A 24 -8.24 -13.94 -3.30
N GLU A 25 -9.50 -14.31 -3.55
CA GLU A 25 -10.06 -15.56 -3.03
C GLU A 25 -9.35 -16.80 -3.59
N LYS A 26 -8.98 -16.80 -4.88
CA LYS A 26 -8.21 -17.89 -5.51
C LYS A 26 -6.78 -18.00 -4.96
N VAL A 27 -6.09 -16.90 -4.78
CA VAL A 27 -4.70 -16.86 -4.32
C VAL A 27 -4.60 -17.12 -2.83
N GLY A 28 -5.58 -16.67 -2.05
CA GLY A 28 -5.60 -16.75 -0.60
C GLY A 28 -4.63 -15.77 0.06
N LEU A 29 -4.45 -15.89 1.35
CA LEU A 29 -3.51 -15.10 2.14
C LEU A 29 -2.18 -15.84 2.32
N PRO A 30 -1.07 -15.12 2.62
CA PRO A 30 0.18 -15.76 2.97
C PRO A 30 0.03 -16.67 4.18
N THR A 31 0.77 -17.78 4.18
CA THR A 31 0.89 -18.63 5.37
C THR A 31 1.90 -18.00 6.31
N TRP A 32 1.42 -17.56 7.46
CA TRP A 32 2.24 -16.98 8.52
C TRP A 32 2.83 -18.08 9.39
N THR A 33 4.13 -17.99 9.64
CA THR A 33 4.80 -18.83 10.63
C THR A 33 4.51 -18.32 12.06
N GLU A 34 4.81 -19.14 13.06
CA GLU A 34 4.74 -18.69 14.46
C GLU A 34 5.65 -17.50 14.71
N ALA A 35 6.83 -17.46 14.06
CA ALA A 35 7.78 -16.35 14.13
C ALA A 35 7.21 -15.05 13.56
N ASP A 36 6.49 -15.12 12.43
CA ASP A 36 5.81 -13.95 11.85
C ASP A 36 4.74 -13.41 12.81
N GLN A 37 3.93 -14.28 13.38
CA GLN A 37 2.89 -13.89 14.34
C GLN A 37 3.47 -13.35 15.65
N ALA A 38 4.54 -13.95 16.16
CA ALA A 38 5.22 -13.50 17.36
C ALA A 38 5.81 -12.09 17.17
N LEU A 39 6.47 -11.84 16.04
CA LEU A 39 6.98 -10.51 15.72
C LEU A 39 5.86 -9.48 15.59
N ALA A 40 4.77 -9.82 14.87
CA ALA A 40 3.65 -8.91 14.72
C ALA A 40 3.05 -8.49 16.07
N LYS A 41 2.81 -9.47 16.96
CA LYS A 41 2.32 -9.19 18.31
C LYS A 41 3.32 -8.41 19.16
N ALA A 42 4.62 -8.67 19.05
CA ALA A 42 5.63 -7.91 19.77
C ALA A 42 5.66 -6.44 19.36
N VAL A 43 5.58 -6.15 18.04
CA VAL A 43 5.49 -4.77 17.55
C VAL A 43 4.20 -4.10 18.01
N GLN A 44 3.07 -4.80 17.96
CA GLN A 44 1.79 -4.29 18.45
C GLN A 44 1.84 -3.95 19.94
N ARG A 45 2.49 -4.80 20.75
CA ARG A 45 2.69 -4.54 22.19
C ARG A 45 3.54 -3.30 22.43
N GLU A 46 4.67 -3.13 21.74
CA GLU A 46 5.51 -1.94 21.87
C GLU A 46 4.76 -0.66 21.46
N MET A 47 3.88 -0.77 20.46
CA MET A 47 3.03 0.35 20.02
C MET A 47 1.80 0.56 20.90
N LYS A 48 1.59 -0.27 21.93
CA LYS A 48 0.45 -0.22 22.86
C LYS A 48 -0.92 -0.33 22.16
N VAL A 49 -0.99 -1.14 21.12
CA VAL A 49 -2.23 -1.48 20.41
C VAL A 49 -2.58 -2.95 20.66
N PRO A 50 -3.83 -3.38 20.40
CA PRO A 50 -4.23 -4.78 20.58
C PRO A 50 -3.33 -5.76 19.82
N GLU A 51 -2.87 -6.83 20.46
CA GLU A 51 -1.98 -7.86 19.93
C GLU A 51 -2.75 -8.86 19.03
N THR A 52 -3.35 -8.37 17.95
CA THR A 52 -4.16 -9.18 17.04
C THR A 52 -3.33 -10.09 16.11
N GLY A 53 -2.04 -9.79 15.99
CA GLY A 53 -1.16 -10.47 15.03
C GLY A 53 -1.45 -10.06 13.58
N LEU A 54 -1.10 -10.97 12.66
CA LEU A 54 -1.33 -10.83 11.22
C LEU A 54 -2.67 -11.45 10.84
N SER A 55 -3.36 -10.84 9.88
CA SER A 55 -4.65 -11.33 9.40
C SER A 55 -4.54 -12.71 8.75
N THR A 56 -5.49 -13.57 9.08
CA THR A 56 -5.67 -14.92 8.50
C THR A 56 -6.99 -15.06 7.74
N LYS A 57 -7.74 -13.95 7.59
CA LYS A 57 -9.04 -13.94 6.92
C LYS A 57 -9.05 -12.90 5.81
N ILE A 58 -9.62 -13.26 4.67
CA ILE A 58 -9.91 -12.34 3.58
C ILE A 58 -11.11 -11.50 3.99
N ASN A 59 -10.98 -10.19 3.88
CA ASN A 59 -12.10 -9.29 4.11
C ASN A 59 -13.06 -9.35 2.92
N PRO A 60 -14.37 -9.37 3.15
CA PRO A 60 -15.34 -9.33 2.06
C PRO A 60 -15.25 -8.00 1.30
N LEU A 61 -15.50 -8.03 0.00
CA LEU A 61 -15.66 -6.83 -0.79
C LEU A 61 -16.97 -6.14 -0.36
N ARG A 62 -16.88 -4.86 -0.06
CA ARG A 62 -18.04 -4.05 0.32
C ARG A 62 -18.18 -2.89 -0.65
N GLY A 63 -19.39 -2.72 -1.19
CA GLY A 63 -19.73 -1.53 -1.97
C GLY A 63 -19.74 -0.28 -1.08
N ARG A 64 -19.49 0.88 -1.69
CA ARG A 64 -19.46 2.16 -0.96
C ARG A 64 -20.81 2.47 -0.28
N GLU A 65 -21.89 1.97 -0.83
CA GLU A 65 -23.26 2.15 -0.33
C GLU A 65 -23.51 1.49 1.04
N VAL A 66 -22.75 0.43 1.34
CA VAL A 66 -22.85 -0.31 2.62
C VAL A 66 -21.78 0.08 3.63
N ILE A 67 -20.89 1.02 3.28
CA ILE A 67 -19.90 1.57 4.19
C ILE A 67 -20.56 2.67 5.02
N PRO A 68 -20.50 2.64 6.35
CA PRO A 68 -21.01 3.72 7.21
C PRO A 68 -20.41 5.08 6.85
N ASP A 69 -21.17 6.15 7.01
CA ASP A 69 -20.72 7.49 6.59
C ASP A 69 -19.46 7.97 7.34
N GLU A 70 -19.30 7.56 8.57
CA GLU A 70 -18.10 7.81 9.37
C GLU A 70 -16.84 7.14 8.79
N GLU A 71 -16.98 5.95 8.20
CA GLU A 71 -15.90 5.22 7.54
C GLU A 71 -15.60 5.78 6.13
N LYS A 72 -16.56 6.46 5.49
CA LYS A 72 -16.38 7.07 4.16
C LYS A 72 -15.46 8.28 4.15
N ARG A 73 -15.17 8.85 5.31
CA ARG A 73 -14.42 10.10 5.47
C ARG A 73 -12.91 9.88 5.63
N GLY A 74 -12.47 8.65 5.76
CA GLY A 74 -11.05 8.31 5.87
C GLY A 74 -10.40 8.17 4.51
N GLY A 75 -9.10 8.31 4.49
CA GLY A 75 -8.29 8.00 3.32
C GLY A 75 -7.12 8.96 3.16
N GLY A 76 -6.04 8.42 2.58
CA GLY A 76 -4.93 9.21 2.10
C GLY A 76 -5.32 10.05 0.89
N SER A 77 -4.45 10.97 0.56
CA SER A 77 -4.52 11.78 -0.64
C SER A 77 -3.27 11.51 -1.45
N ASP A 78 -3.43 10.98 -2.64
CA ASP A 78 -2.37 10.65 -3.58
C ASP A 78 -2.86 10.81 -5.03
N ASP A 79 -1.97 10.64 -5.99
CA ASP A 79 -2.24 10.75 -7.41
C ASP A 79 -3.06 9.57 -7.97
N ILE A 80 -3.29 8.50 -7.22
CA ILE A 80 -4.22 7.43 -7.59
C ILE A 80 -5.64 7.98 -7.71
N GLY A 81 -5.98 8.98 -6.90
CA GLY A 81 -7.23 9.72 -7.03
C GLY A 81 -7.40 10.25 -8.45
N ASP A 82 -6.45 11.04 -8.93
CA ASP A 82 -6.46 11.63 -10.27
C ASP A 82 -6.52 10.56 -11.38
N ILE A 83 -5.77 9.46 -11.24
CA ILE A 83 -5.81 8.31 -12.16
C ILE A 83 -7.22 7.73 -12.22
N SER A 84 -7.87 7.54 -11.06
CA SER A 84 -9.21 6.93 -10.97
C SER A 84 -10.32 7.74 -11.62
N TRP A 85 -10.09 9.03 -11.89
CA TRP A 85 -11.00 9.90 -12.64
C TRP A 85 -10.76 9.89 -14.15
N ASN A 86 -9.71 9.23 -14.62
CA ASN A 86 -9.35 9.15 -16.04
C ASN A 86 -9.50 7.75 -16.62
N VAL A 87 -9.35 6.72 -15.80
CA VAL A 87 -9.47 5.31 -16.23
C VAL A 87 -10.10 4.45 -15.14
N PRO A 88 -10.79 3.35 -15.51
CA PRO A 88 -11.24 2.36 -14.55
C PRO A 88 -10.08 1.83 -13.70
N THR A 89 -10.11 2.13 -12.41
CA THR A 89 -8.98 1.87 -11.51
C THR A 89 -9.44 1.13 -10.26
N VAL A 90 -8.59 0.28 -9.71
CA VAL A 90 -8.69 -0.29 -8.37
C VAL A 90 -7.32 -0.33 -7.72
N THR A 91 -7.29 -0.24 -6.40
CA THR A 91 -6.10 -0.50 -5.60
C THR A 91 -6.27 -1.80 -4.83
N ILE A 92 -5.16 -2.49 -4.58
CA ILE A 92 -5.14 -3.68 -3.74
C ILE A 92 -4.44 -3.39 -2.43
N GLY A 93 -5.08 -3.72 -1.31
CA GLY A 93 -4.44 -3.83 -0.01
C GLY A 93 -4.23 -5.30 0.32
N TYR A 94 -2.97 -5.71 0.48
CA TYR A 94 -2.63 -7.08 0.86
C TYR A 94 -1.86 -7.07 2.19
N PRO A 95 -2.01 -8.09 3.06
CA PRO A 95 -1.32 -8.09 4.34
C PRO A 95 0.19 -8.29 4.13
N ALA A 96 0.90 -7.18 3.91
CA ALA A 96 2.35 -7.08 3.79
C ALA A 96 2.94 -6.20 4.87
N ASN A 97 2.13 -5.84 5.87
CA ASN A 97 2.53 -4.94 6.94
C ASN A 97 1.93 -5.39 8.28
N ILE A 98 2.55 -4.97 9.37
CA ILE A 98 2.03 -5.20 10.73
C ILE A 98 1.11 -4.03 11.08
N GLN A 99 -0.15 -4.32 11.39
CA GLN A 99 -1.11 -3.32 11.88
C GLN A 99 -0.73 -2.91 13.31
N ALA A 100 0.01 -1.83 13.46
CA ALA A 100 0.60 -1.42 14.74
C ALA A 100 0.41 0.07 15.05
N GLY A 101 -0.74 0.62 14.77
CA GLY A 101 -1.07 2.01 15.06
C GLY A 101 -1.20 2.88 13.81
N PRO A 102 -1.08 4.20 13.93
CA PRO A 102 -1.26 5.12 12.82
C PRO A 102 -0.22 4.89 11.73
N GLY A 103 -0.59 5.14 10.46
CA GLY A 103 0.34 5.13 9.34
C GLY A 103 1.49 6.13 9.50
N HIS A 104 2.50 6.06 8.62
CA HIS A 104 3.64 6.98 8.59
C HIS A 104 4.45 7.03 9.90
N ASN A 105 4.70 5.87 10.52
CA ASN A 105 5.53 5.74 11.70
C ASN A 105 6.64 4.68 11.53
N TRP A 106 7.55 4.61 12.48
CA TRP A 106 8.71 3.70 12.45
C TRP A 106 8.31 2.22 12.46
N ALA A 107 7.20 1.85 13.10
CA ALA A 107 6.75 0.47 13.15
C ALA A 107 6.35 -0.04 11.75
N ASN A 108 5.72 0.81 10.92
CA ASN A 108 5.46 0.48 9.52
C ASN A 108 6.75 0.30 8.72
N ALA A 109 7.76 1.14 8.94
CA ALA A 109 9.04 1.03 8.27
C ALA A 109 9.77 -0.29 8.64
N ILE A 110 9.75 -0.67 9.92
CA ILE A 110 10.32 -1.94 10.38
C ILE A 110 9.62 -3.13 9.71
N SER A 111 8.30 -3.16 9.70
CA SER A 111 7.56 -4.29 9.14
C SER A 111 7.84 -4.50 7.65
N MET A 112 8.11 -3.43 6.89
CA MET A 112 8.48 -3.51 5.48
C MET A 112 9.85 -4.16 5.22
N ALA A 113 10.73 -4.22 6.21
CA ALA A 113 12.04 -4.85 6.11
C ALA A 113 12.04 -6.34 6.54
N THR A 114 10.86 -6.92 6.74
CA THR A 114 10.71 -8.28 7.28
C THR A 114 10.22 -9.29 6.24
N PRO A 115 10.40 -10.59 6.47
CA PRO A 115 9.77 -11.64 5.66
C PRO A 115 8.26 -11.54 5.55
N ILE A 116 7.57 -10.89 6.51
CA ILE A 116 6.13 -10.61 6.46
C ILE A 116 5.80 -9.79 5.21
N ALA A 117 6.53 -8.69 4.98
CA ALA A 117 6.34 -7.85 3.81
C ALA A 117 6.62 -8.61 2.51
N HIS A 118 7.68 -9.39 2.45
CA HIS A 118 8.04 -10.18 1.28
C HIS A 118 6.97 -11.19 0.92
N LYS A 119 6.40 -11.91 1.89
CA LYS A 119 5.29 -12.84 1.68
C LYS A 119 4.05 -12.11 1.16
N GLY A 120 3.67 -11.01 1.80
CA GLY A 120 2.50 -10.25 1.40
C GLY A 120 2.62 -9.67 -0.01
N VAL A 121 3.78 -9.09 -0.36
CA VAL A 121 4.05 -8.58 -1.71
C VAL A 121 3.99 -9.69 -2.76
N GLN A 122 4.55 -10.87 -2.47
CA GLN A 122 4.48 -12.02 -3.39
C GLN A 122 3.05 -12.45 -3.70
N TYR A 123 2.20 -12.54 -2.68
CA TYR A 123 0.80 -12.91 -2.85
C TYR A 123 0.01 -11.81 -3.56
N GLY A 124 0.21 -10.56 -3.18
CA GLY A 124 -0.39 -9.41 -3.87
C GLY A 124 -0.01 -9.35 -5.35
N ALA A 125 1.26 -9.60 -5.69
CA ALA A 125 1.72 -9.63 -7.07
C ALA A 125 1.04 -10.72 -7.91
N LYS A 126 0.79 -11.91 -7.33
CA LYS A 126 0.02 -12.98 -8.00
C LYS A 126 -1.41 -12.54 -8.30
N VAL A 127 -2.07 -11.87 -7.36
CA VAL A 127 -3.43 -11.35 -7.56
C VAL A 127 -3.47 -10.32 -8.69
N VAL A 128 -2.53 -9.37 -8.69
CA VAL A 128 -2.43 -8.37 -9.76
C VAL A 128 -2.19 -9.05 -11.10
N ALA A 129 -1.24 -9.99 -11.19
CA ALA A 129 -0.95 -10.71 -12.42
C ALA A 129 -2.18 -11.47 -12.97
N LEU A 130 -2.91 -12.20 -12.10
CA LEU A 130 -4.14 -12.88 -12.49
C LEU A 130 -5.22 -11.91 -12.96
N THR A 131 -5.37 -10.77 -12.29
CA THR A 131 -6.34 -9.74 -12.67
C THR A 131 -5.99 -9.14 -14.05
N VAL A 132 -4.72 -8.90 -14.32
CA VAL A 132 -4.25 -8.43 -15.64
C VAL A 132 -4.54 -9.49 -16.71
N ILE A 133 -4.28 -10.78 -16.43
CA ILE A 133 -4.60 -11.88 -17.34
C ILE A 133 -6.10 -11.93 -17.63
N ASP A 134 -6.95 -11.84 -16.60
CA ASP A 134 -8.42 -11.80 -16.79
C ASP A 134 -8.83 -10.65 -17.70
N LEU A 135 -8.30 -9.44 -17.49
CA LEU A 135 -8.62 -8.26 -18.32
C LEU A 135 -8.11 -8.41 -19.76
N LEU A 136 -6.97 -9.07 -19.97
CA LEU A 136 -6.42 -9.31 -21.31
C LEU A 136 -7.15 -10.40 -22.08
N THR A 137 -7.66 -11.43 -21.40
CA THR A 137 -8.29 -12.60 -22.01
C THR A 137 -9.81 -12.54 -22.05
N ARG A 138 -10.41 -11.59 -21.32
CA ARG A 138 -11.86 -11.43 -21.17
C ARG A 138 -12.28 -9.98 -21.48
N PRO A 139 -12.41 -9.64 -22.78
CA PRO A 139 -12.69 -8.26 -23.21
C PRO A 139 -14.02 -7.73 -22.70
N GLU A 140 -14.98 -8.60 -22.36
CA GLU A 140 -16.23 -8.22 -21.73
C GLU A 140 -16.02 -7.50 -20.37
N LEU A 141 -15.00 -7.88 -19.60
CA LEU A 141 -14.68 -7.18 -18.34
C LEU A 141 -14.21 -5.75 -18.58
N VAL A 142 -13.41 -5.55 -19.60
CA VAL A 142 -12.96 -4.20 -19.98
C VAL A 142 -14.14 -3.35 -20.44
N THR A 143 -15.04 -3.91 -21.24
CA THR A 143 -16.27 -3.22 -21.68
C THR A 143 -17.14 -2.84 -20.49
N GLN A 144 -17.39 -3.75 -19.56
CA GLN A 144 -18.18 -3.49 -18.35
C GLN A 144 -17.51 -2.46 -17.43
N ALA A 145 -16.18 -2.49 -17.31
CA ALA A 145 -15.44 -1.54 -16.51
C ALA A 145 -15.58 -0.12 -17.06
N TRP A 146 -15.48 0.06 -18.38
CA TRP A 146 -15.69 1.35 -19.05
C TRP A 146 -17.16 1.80 -19.01
N ASP A 147 -18.10 0.88 -19.14
CA ASP A 147 -19.53 1.21 -18.99
C ASP A 147 -19.82 1.77 -17.59
N TYR A 148 -19.39 1.06 -16.54
CA TYR A 148 -19.51 1.53 -15.16
C TYR A 148 -18.80 2.87 -14.94
N PHE A 149 -17.60 3.03 -15.50
CA PHE A 149 -16.82 4.27 -15.40
C PHE A 149 -17.58 5.46 -16.02
N ASN A 150 -18.08 5.31 -17.24
CA ASN A 150 -18.72 6.39 -17.98
C ASN A 150 -20.12 6.72 -17.46
N ASN A 151 -20.92 5.70 -17.13
CA ASN A 151 -22.34 5.82 -16.85
C ASN A 151 -22.69 5.91 -15.36
N VAL A 152 -21.72 5.56 -14.47
CA VAL A 152 -21.90 5.63 -13.02
C VAL A 152 -20.86 6.55 -12.39
N GLN A 153 -19.56 6.21 -12.51
CA GLN A 153 -18.50 6.93 -11.79
C GLN A 153 -18.36 8.37 -12.24
N THR A 154 -18.30 8.62 -13.55
CA THR A 154 -18.03 9.95 -14.11
C THR A 154 -19.23 10.57 -14.80
N LYS A 155 -20.44 10.00 -14.60
CA LYS A 155 -21.68 10.48 -15.21
C LYS A 155 -21.93 11.97 -14.94
N ASN A 156 -21.81 12.37 -13.69
CA ASN A 156 -22.19 13.72 -13.24
C ASN A 156 -20.99 14.66 -13.06
N ARG A 157 -19.77 14.16 -13.19
CA ARG A 157 -18.55 14.96 -13.01
C ARG A 157 -17.42 14.38 -13.83
N LYS A 158 -16.71 15.24 -14.55
CA LYS A 158 -15.52 14.90 -15.31
C LYS A 158 -14.27 15.43 -14.61
N TYR A 159 -13.15 14.73 -14.79
CA TYR A 159 -11.87 15.18 -14.27
C TYR A 159 -11.42 16.49 -14.92
N VAL A 160 -10.95 17.40 -14.09
CA VAL A 160 -10.27 18.62 -14.51
C VAL A 160 -9.06 18.80 -13.61
N SER A 161 -7.87 18.84 -14.19
CA SER A 161 -6.67 19.11 -13.41
C SER A 161 -6.72 20.49 -12.77
N PHE A 162 -6.34 20.58 -11.50
CA PHE A 162 -6.13 21.88 -10.85
C PHE A 162 -4.75 22.47 -11.16
N LEU A 163 -3.83 21.66 -11.69
CA LEU A 163 -2.52 22.11 -12.13
C LEU A 163 -2.63 22.78 -13.49
N ARG A 164 -1.96 23.89 -13.65
CA ARG A 164 -1.87 24.60 -14.93
C ARG A 164 -0.74 23.98 -15.78
N PRO A 165 -0.75 24.12 -17.10
CA PRO A 165 0.30 23.59 -17.98
C PRO A 165 1.71 24.06 -17.63
N GLU A 166 1.85 25.25 -17.07
CA GLU A 166 3.12 25.81 -16.63
C GLU A 166 3.58 25.37 -15.23
N ASP A 167 2.69 24.76 -14.44
CA ASP A 167 3.05 24.26 -13.11
C ASP A 167 3.96 23.03 -13.25
N LYS A 168 5.08 23.06 -12.53
CA LYS A 168 6.07 21.98 -12.56
C LYS A 168 6.40 21.53 -11.14
N PRO A 169 6.84 20.26 -10.95
CA PRO A 169 7.28 19.77 -9.66
C PRO A 169 8.31 20.70 -9.03
N ALA A 170 8.09 21.05 -7.78
CA ALA A 170 8.93 22.01 -7.04
C ALA A 170 10.20 21.33 -6.47
N ILE A 171 10.91 20.53 -7.27
CA ILE A 171 12.09 19.75 -6.88
C ILE A 171 13.22 20.60 -6.34
N TRP A 172 13.28 21.86 -6.75
CA TRP A 172 14.27 22.84 -6.31
C TRP A 172 14.16 23.21 -4.83
N LEU A 173 12.98 23.03 -4.19
CA LEU A 173 12.77 23.39 -2.78
C LEU A 173 13.66 22.60 -1.80
N ASN A 174 14.05 21.39 -2.15
CA ASN A 174 14.86 20.53 -1.30
C ASN A 174 16.29 20.34 -1.81
N LYS A 175 16.69 21.03 -2.86
CA LYS A 175 18.00 20.81 -3.51
C LYS A 175 19.15 20.95 -2.51
N GLU A 176 19.31 22.11 -1.90
CA GLU A 176 20.38 22.39 -0.94
C GLU A 176 20.35 21.45 0.27
N ARG A 177 19.12 21.17 0.78
CA ARG A 177 18.94 20.25 1.89
C ARG A 177 19.43 18.84 1.54
N MET A 178 19.08 18.37 0.35
CA MET A 178 19.48 17.03 -0.09
C MET A 178 20.97 16.95 -0.45
N GLU A 179 21.56 18.00 -0.98
CA GLU A 179 23.01 18.08 -1.20
C GLU A 179 23.77 17.91 0.12
N LYS A 180 23.27 18.54 1.20
CA LYS A 180 23.86 18.44 2.54
C LYS A 180 23.69 17.03 3.16
N TYR A 181 22.50 16.46 3.09
CA TYR A 181 22.19 15.23 3.86
C TYR A 181 22.41 13.93 3.08
N ARG A 182 22.34 13.94 1.75
CA ARG A 182 22.47 12.72 0.94
C ARG A 182 23.78 11.94 1.18
N PRO A 183 24.96 12.55 1.34
CA PRO A 183 26.18 11.81 1.64
C PRO A 183 26.10 11.02 2.95
N GLU A 184 25.48 11.61 3.98
CA GLU A 184 25.29 10.93 5.28
C GLU A 184 24.26 9.82 5.20
N MET A 185 23.13 10.06 4.52
CA MET A 185 22.08 9.05 4.31
C MET A 185 22.60 7.83 3.56
N LYS A 186 23.52 8.04 2.61
CA LYS A 186 24.08 6.95 1.78
C LYS A 186 24.79 5.89 2.62
N LYS A 187 25.32 6.22 3.79
CA LYS A 187 25.97 5.29 4.72
C LYS A 187 25.02 4.21 5.25
N TYR A 188 23.73 4.49 5.24
CA TYR A 188 22.67 3.62 5.76
C TYR A 188 21.88 2.88 4.66
N TYR A 189 22.27 3.04 3.39
CA TYR A 189 21.60 2.34 2.29
C TYR A 189 21.92 0.85 2.34
N TYR A 190 20.94 0.05 1.95
CA TYR A 190 21.11 -1.38 1.81
C TYR A 190 22.12 -1.70 0.70
N ASP A 191 23.08 -2.58 0.99
CA ASP A 191 24.08 -3.07 0.03
C ASP A 191 23.78 -4.52 -0.40
N PRO A 192 23.05 -4.72 -1.50
CA PRO A 192 22.67 -6.04 -1.97
C PRO A 192 23.86 -6.86 -2.48
N SER A 193 25.03 -6.26 -2.69
CA SER A 193 26.23 -6.97 -3.09
C SER A 193 26.90 -7.73 -1.94
N LYS A 194 26.60 -7.34 -0.69
CA LYS A 194 27.21 -7.91 0.51
C LYS A 194 26.24 -8.69 1.38
N TYR A 195 24.96 -8.34 1.34
CA TYR A 195 23.95 -8.87 2.26
C TYR A 195 22.72 -9.37 1.50
N LYS A 196 22.10 -10.46 1.98
CA LYS A 196 20.90 -11.04 1.38
C LYS A 196 19.65 -10.18 1.62
N ASN A 197 19.63 -9.45 2.71
CA ASN A 197 18.54 -8.55 3.08
C ASN A 197 19.04 -7.49 4.07
N TYR A 198 18.20 -6.50 4.32
CA TYR A 198 18.54 -5.36 5.18
C TYR A 198 18.72 -5.75 6.66
N LEU A 199 18.00 -6.76 7.15
CA LEU A 199 18.16 -7.23 8.53
C LEU A 199 19.53 -7.87 8.75
N GLU A 200 20.02 -8.62 7.76
CA GLU A 200 21.38 -9.18 7.80
C GLU A 200 22.45 -8.07 7.86
N GLN A 201 22.28 -7.01 7.04
CA GLN A 201 23.18 -5.85 7.08
C GLN A 201 23.19 -5.16 8.45
N LEU A 202 22.05 -5.11 9.13
CA LEU A 202 21.94 -4.54 10.47
C LEU A 202 22.37 -5.50 11.58
N GLY A 203 22.76 -6.74 11.25
CA GLY A 203 23.09 -7.77 12.23
C GLY A 203 21.87 -8.23 13.06
N ILE A 204 20.66 -8.05 12.55
CA ILE A 204 19.42 -8.37 13.24
C ILE A 204 18.98 -9.78 12.86
N LYS A 205 18.85 -10.67 13.83
CA LYS A 205 18.30 -12.01 13.64
C LYS A 205 16.77 -11.97 13.63
N TYR A 206 16.17 -12.55 12.60
CA TYR A 206 14.71 -12.64 12.49
C TYR A 206 14.19 -13.97 13.08
N PRO A 207 13.10 -13.96 13.86
CA PRO A 207 12.46 -12.79 14.44
C PRO A 207 13.20 -12.30 15.70
N THR A 208 13.23 -10.96 15.90
CA THR A 208 13.75 -10.37 17.14
C THR A 208 12.57 -9.92 17.99
N THR A 209 12.25 -10.69 19.01
CA THR A 209 11.16 -10.40 19.97
C THR A 209 11.67 -10.13 21.39
N GLU A 210 12.98 -10.28 21.59
CA GLU A 210 13.64 -10.02 22.88
C GLU A 210 14.02 -8.55 23.00
N LYS A 211 13.82 -7.98 24.18
CA LYS A 211 14.35 -6.63 24.47
C LYS A 211 15.87 -6.72 24.51
N PRO A 212 16.59 -5.76 23.87
CA PRO A 212 18.03 -5.69 24.07
C PRO A 212 18.33 -5.61 25.57
N ALA A 213 19.33 -6.37 26.02
CA ALA A 213 19.82 -6.24 27.39
C ALA A 213 20.18 -4.76 27.62
N THR A 214 19.56 -4.13 28.58
CA THR A 214 19.93 -2.78 29.01
C THR A 214 21.40 -2.84 29.39
N LYS A 215 22.26 -2.19 28.61
CA LYS A 215 23.63 -1.93 29.05
C LYS A 215 23.52 -0.97 30.23
N ASN A 216 23.72 -1.52 31.45
CA ASN A 216 23.96 -0.72 32.65
C ASN A 216 25.22 0.11 32.49
#